data_58390a697ad8402945709b938c5c5721
#
_entry.id   58390a697ad8402945709b938c5c5721
#
_cell.length_a   1.000
_cell.length_b   1.000
_cell.length_c   1.000
_cell.angle_alpha   90.00
_cell.angle_beta   90.00
_cell.angle_gamma   90.00
#
_symmetry.space_group_name_H-M   'P 1'
#
loop_
_entity.id
_entity.type
_entity.pdbx_description
1 polymer ?
#
loop_
_entity_poly.entity_id
_entity_poly.type
_entity_poly.pdbx_seq_one_letter_code
_entity_poly.pdbx_strand_id
1 'polypeptide(L)'
;MKRRMLPLAAASALLAPLDAYAAHPLVSDDTGTQGNANWQFEFNGEETSKQDENGRHQLWNATLTRGFGERVDLYVSAPYTHLQTRTDDNGAGIGDVEIGMKWRFVERGPLSLALKPKVTMPTGNDGRGLGTGRVGTGATLLAQADVARFSLLANAGLAYQPNRQGDLRSVWAVSAAALYKATDKLQFVADIGLSRNTESTAGANPAFVIAGAIYSPRRWLDLDLGYRHGLNDQTYRHSVMGGVTARW
;
A
#
# COMPACT_ATOMS: atom_id res chain seq x y z
N MET A 1 -26.14 -33.91 -26.10
CA MET A 1 -25.03 -33.63 -25.19
C MET A 1 -24.98 -32.13 -24.95
N LYS A 2 -25.50 -31.66 -23.81
CA LYS A 2 -25.47 -30.25 -23.42
C LYS A 2 -24.16 -30.02 -22.67
N ARG A 3 -23.20 -29.30 -23.28
CA ARG A 3 -21.99 -28.80 -22.60
C ARG A 3 -22.45 -27.75 -21.58
N ARG A 4 -22.35 -28.07 -20.30
CA ARG A 4 -22.43 -27.09 -19.23
C ARG A 4 -21.16 -26.24 -19.29
N MET A 5 -21.32 -25.00 -19.74
CA MET A 5 -20.32 -23.97 -19.53
C MET A 5 -20.36 -23.68 -18.02
N LEU A 6 -19.30 -24.05 -17.31
CA LEU A 6 -19.04 -23.50 -15.99
C LEU A 6 -18.72 -22.00 -16.18
N PRO A 7 -19.34 -21.12 -15.40
CA PRO A 7 -18.87 -19.74 -15.34
C PRO A 7 -17.46 -19.79 -14.72
N LEU A 8 -16.47 -19.39 -15.51
CA LEU A 8 -15.15 -19.06 -15.01
C LEU A 8 -15.34 -17.79 -14.15
N ALA A 9 -15.56 -17.97 -12.87
CA ALA A 9 -15.47 -16.90 -11.90
C ALA A 9 -14.00 -16.47 -11.93
N ALA A 10 -13.72 -15.39 -12.65
CA ALA A 10 -12.47 -14.67 -12.52
C ALA A 10 -12.42 -14.17 -11.07
N ALA A 11 -11.75 -14.92 -10.21
CA ALA A 11 -11.38 -14.49 -8.89
C ALA A 11 -10.35 -13.36 -9.06
N SER A 12 -10.86 -12.16 -9.35
CA SER A 12 -10.14 -10.92 -9.13
C SER A 12 -10.09 -10.73 -7.63
N ALA A 13 -9.17 -11.44 -6.95
CA ALA A 13 -8.72 -11.03 -5.64
C ALA A 13 -8.07 -9.66 -5.84
N LEU A 14 -8.89 -8.62 -5.90
CA LEU A 14 -8.51 -7.27 -5.57
C LEU A 14 -8.11 -7.34 -4.09
N LEU A 15 -6.83 -7.71 -3.87
CA LEU A 15 -6.14 -7.20 -2.71
C LEU A 15 -6.27 -5.68 -2.84
N ALA A 16 -7.38 -5.13 -2.32
CA ALA A 16 -7.37 -3.74 -1.96
C ALA A 16 -6.24 -3.65 -0.95
N PRO A 17 -5.08 -3.12 -1.34
CA PRO A 17 -3.99 -3.01 -0.42
C PRO A 17 -4.52 -2.19 0.74
N LEU A 18 -4.35 -2.67 1.96
CA LEU A 18 -4.25 -1.80 3.10
C LEU A 18 -2.92 -1.05 2.90
N ASP A 19 -2.86 -0.28 1.82
CA ASP A 19 -1.73 0.57 1.52
C ASP A 19 -1.76 1.71 2.52
N ALA A 20 -1.22 1.44 3.68
CA ALA A 20 -0.53 2.47 4.40
C ALA A 20 0.62 2.84 3.45
N TYR A 21 0.51 3.97 2.76
CA TYR A 21 1.57 4.48 1.91
C TYR A 21 2.71 4.92 2.81
N ALA A 22 3.53 3.94 3.13
CA ALA A 22 4.84 4.11 3.69
C ALA A 22 5.73 4.90 2.73
N ALA A 23 6.89 5.31 3.20
CA ALA A 23 7.96 5.68 2.29
C ALA A 23 8.18 4.49 1.35
N HIS A 24 7.62 4.59 0.12
CA HIS A 24 7.81 3.57 -0.90
C HIS A 24 9.32 3.20 -0.96
N PRO A 25 9.70 1.92 -1.10
CA PRO A 25 8.89 0.79 -1.52
C PRO A 25 8.28 -0.07 -0.38
N LEU A 26 8.22 0.46 0.84
CA LEU A 26 7.68 -0.27 2.00
C LEU A 26 6.13 -0.28 2.00
N VAL A 27 5.55 -1.26 2.67
CA VAL A 27 4.14 -1.29 3.08
C VAL A 27 3.97 -0.72 4.49
N SER A 28 4.98 -0.93 5.35
CA SER A 28 5.04 -0.31 6.68
C SER A 28 5.27 1.20 6.56
N ASP A 29 4.41 2.00 7.17
CA ASP A 29 4.52 3.45 7.20
C ASP A 29 5.26 3.92 8.48
N ASP A 30 5.95 5.02 8.37
CA ASP A 30 6.61 5.70 9.48
C ASP A 30 5.64 6.60 10.25
N THR A 31 6.11 7.12 11.38
CA THR A 31 5.34 8.08 12.20
C THR A 31 5.64 9.54 11.84
N GLY A 32 6.54 9.80 10.88
CA GLY A 32 6.94 11.12 10.45
C GLY A 32 5.79 11.93 9.87
N THR A 33 5.85 13.23 10.04
CA THR A 33 4.92 14.21 9.46
C THR A 33 5.69 15.27 8.69
N GLN A 34 5.02 15.93 7.76
CA GLN A 34 5.65 16.92 6.88
C GLN A 34 6.05 18.22 7.61
N GLY A 35 5.49 18.45 8.81
CA GLY A 35 5.63 19.72 9.51
C GLY A 35 4.70 20.81 8.95
N ASN A 36 4.70 21.97 9.59
CA ASN A 36 3.72 23.01 9.32
C ASN A 36 3.85 23.61 7.92
N ALA A 37 2.76 23.58 7.16
CA ALA A 37 2.58 24.13 5.82
C ALA A 37 3.44 23.49 4.71
N ASN A 38 4.23 22.48 5.01
CA ASN A 38 4.98 21.74 3.99
C ASN A 38 4.08 20.78 3.22
N TRP A 39 4.51 20.48 2.00
CA TRP A 39 3.86 19.56 1.10
C TRP A 39 4.76 18.39 0.74
N GLN A 40 4.16 17.24 0.47
CA GLN A 40 4.81 16.10 -0.14
C GLN A 40 3.95 15.58 -1.29
N PHE A 41 4.59 15.27 -2.40
CA PHE A 41 3.99 14.53 -3.50
C PHE A 41 4.76 13.24 -3.71
N GLU A 42 4.03 12.12 -3.76
CA GLU A 42 4.56 10.80 -4.02
C GLU A 42 3.91 10.24 -5.28
N PHE A 43 4.73 9.72 -6.17
CA PHE A 43 4.26 8.95 -7.33
C PHE A 43 5.05 7.66 -7.39
N ASN A 44 4.34 6.54 -7.23
CA ASN A 44 4.94 5.23 -7.18
C ASN A 44 4.18 4.22 -8.04
N GLY A 45 4.88 3.17 -8.43
CA GLY A 45 4.34 2.12 -9.27
C GLY A 45 4.83 0.74 -8.84
N GLU A 46 3.97 -0.24 -9.03
CA GLU A 46 4.26 -1.65 -8.81
C GLU A 46 3.83 -2.45 -10.04
N GLU A 47 4.74 -3.23 -10.59
CA GLU A 47 4.43 -4.23 -11.61
C GLU A 47 4.54 -5.62 -10.99
N THR A 48 3.47 -6.38 -11.10
CA THR A 48 3.30 -7.67 -10.46
C THR A 48 3.08 -8.77 -11.48
N SER A 49 3.74 -9.92 -11.30
CA SER A 49 3.48 -11.13 -12.08
C SER A 49 2.67 -12.13 -11.25
N LYS A 50 1.55 -12.62 -11.79
CA LYS A 50 0.79 -13.73 -11.20
C LYS A 50 1.46 -15.08 -11.49
N GLN A 51 1.32 -16.02 -10.55
CA GLN A 51 2.00 -17.31 -10.59
C GLN A 51 1.51 -18.22 -11.72
N ASP A 52 0.21 -18.23 -12.00
CA ASP A 52 -0.45 -19.21 -12.90
C ASP A 52 -1.15 -18.58 -14.11
N GLU A 53 -1.23 -17.28 -14.20
CA GLU A 53 -1.79 -16.54 -15.31
C GLU A 53 -0.69 -15.68 -15.92
N ASN A 54 -0.46 -15.80 -17.24
CA ASN A 54 0.44 -14.87 -17.97
C ASN A 54 -0.16 -13.46 -18.02
N GLY A 55 -0.64 -12.97 -16.86
CA GLY A 55 -1.21 -11.66 -16.67
C GLY A 55 -0.23 -10.74 -15.95
N ARG A 56 -0.24 -9.47 -16.32
CA ARG A 56 0.46 -8.40 -15.60
C ARG A 56 -0.55 -7.56 -14.87
N HIS A 57 -0.23 -7.20 -13.64
CA HIS A 57 -0.96 -6.20 -12.88
C HIS A 57 -0.03 -5.04 -12.61
N GLN A 58 -0.41 -3.86 -13.09
CA GLN A 58 0.31 -2.61 -12.84
C GLN A 58 -0.55 -1.72 -11.97
N LEU A 59 0.01 -1.28 -10.87
CA LEU A 59 -0.59 -0.33 -9.96
C LEU A 59 0.29 0.92 -9.91
N TRP A 60 -0.27 2.07 -10.18
CA TRP A 60 0.35 3.37 -10.00
C TRP A 60 -0.43 4.13 -8.96
N ASN A 61 0.26 4.88 -8.13
CA ASN A 61 -0.40 5.69 -7.12
C ASN A 61 0.20 7.08 -7.04
N ALA A 62 -0.67 8.09 -6.94
CA ALA A 62 -0.30 9.47 -6.71
C ALA A 62 -0.87 9.92 -5.36
N THR A 63 -0.01 10.36 -4.44
CA THR A 63 -0.41 10.86 -3.12
C THR A 63 0.09 12.29 -2.93
N LEU A 64 -0.82 13.17 -2.53
CA LEU A 64 -0.49 14.53 -2.11
C LEU A 64 -0.78 14.67 -0.63
N THR A 65 0.22 15.10 0.12
CA THR A 65 0.17 15.27 1.57
C THR A 65 0.50 16.71 1.95
N ARG A 66 -0.22 17.25 2.93
CA ARG A 66 0.05 18.56 3.54
C ARG A 66 0.17 18.44 5.05
N GLY A 67 1.21 19.05 5.61
CA GLY A 67 1.42 19.15 7.05
C GLY A 67 0.66 20.30 7.70
N PHE A 68 0.12 20.05 8.88
CA PHE A 68 -0.57 21.00 9.75
C PHE A 68 0.04 20.96 11.16
N GLY A 69 0.82 21.97 11.49
CA GLY A 69 1.67 21.93 12.68
C GLY A 69 2.74 20.84 12.56
N GLU A 70 3.29 20.40 13.69
CA GLU A 70 4.40 19.43 13.72
C GLU A 70 3.92 17.97 13.82
N ARG A 71 2.61 17.71 13.91
CA ARG A 71 2.10 16.40 14.32
C ARG A 71 0.97 15.85 13.46
N VAL A 72 0.46 16.62 12.51
CA VAL A 72 -0.69 16.22 11.71
C VAL A 72 -0.41 16.42 10.23
N ASP A 73 -0.67 15.40 9.43
CA ASP A 73 -0.74 15.47 7.98
C ASP A 73 -2.15 15.14 7.51
N LEU A 74 -2.61 15.80 6.46
CA LEU A 74 -3.76 15.39 5.67
C LEU A 74 -3.28 14.96 4.29
N TYR A 75 -3.85 13.88 3.76
CA TYR A 75 -3.47 13.39 2.45
C TYR A 75 -4.66 12.97 1.60
N VAL A 76 -4.45 13.02 0.30
CA VAL A 76 -5.31 12.40 -0.71
C VAL A 76 -4.47 11.52 -1.61
N SER A 77 -4.97 10.31 -1.89
CA SER A 77 -4.29 9.33 -2.70
C SER A 77 -5.21 8.80 -3.79
N ALA A 78 -4.72 8.72 -5.01
CA ALA A 78 -5.45 8.27 -6.17
C ALA A 78 -4.69 7.13 -6.88
N PRO A 79 -5.18 5.88 -6.79
CA PRO A 79 -4.58 4.76 -7.50
C PRO A 79 -5.06 4.72 -8.95
N TYR A 80 -4.18 4.30 -9.85
CA TYR A 80 -4.48 3.93 -11.21
C TYR A 80 -4.05 2.48 -11.43
N THR A 81 -4.96 1.64 -11.85
CA THR A 81 -4.72 0.21 -12.03
C THR A 81 -4.84 -0.16 -13.50
N HIS A 82 -3.93 -1.00 -13.98
CA HIS A 82 -4.02 -1.66 -15.27
C HIS A 82 -3.93 -3.17 -15.07
N LEU A 83 -5.05 -3.84 -15.31
CA LEU A 83 -5.17 -5.30 -15.27
C LEU A 83 -5.08 -5.84 -16.68
N GLN A 84 -4.03 -6.59 -17.00
CA GLN A 84 -3.86 -7.24 -18.26
C GLN A 84 -3.85 -8.75 -18.04
N THR A 85 -4.84 -9.47 -18.59
CA THR A 85 -4.85 -10.93 -18.68
C THR A 85 -4.56 -11.37 -20.11
N ARG A 86 -4.15 -12.63 -20.29
CA ARG A 86 -3.78 -13.15 -21.61
C ARG A 86 -4.93 -13.21 -22.61
N THR A 87 -6.16 -13.23 -22.13
CA THR A 87 -7.37 -13.43 -22.95
C THR A 87 -8.24 -12.18 -23.08
N ASP A 88 -8.12 -11.23 -22.16
CA ASP A 88 -8.92 -10.00 -22.13
C ASP A 88 -8.13 -8.84 -21.55
N ASP A 89 -8.24 -7.67 -22.17
CA ASP A 89 -7.82 -6.41 -21.56
C ASP A 89 -8.90 -5.98 -20.56
N ASN A 90 -8.76 -6.39 -19.31
CA ASN A 90 -9.77 -6.25 -18.28
C ASN A 90 -9.92 -4.83 -17.74
N GLY A 91 -9.19 -3.90 -18.32
CA GLY A 91 -9.40 -2.50 -18.10
C GLY A 91 -8.34 -1.81 -17.28
N ALA A 92 -8.14 -0.59 -17.67
CA ALA A 92 -7.31 0.37 -16.99
C ALA A 92 -8.18 1.53 -16.49
N GLY A 93 -7.83 2.15 -15.37
CA GLY A 93 -8.54 3.30 -14.86
C GLY A 93 -8.17 3.68 -13.43
N ILE A 94 -8.73 4.80 -13.01
CA ILE A 94 -8.59 5.27 -11.64
C ILE A 94 -9.42 4.36 -10.72
N GLY A 95 -8.82 3.98 -9.59
CA GLY A 95 -9.46 3.21 -8.54
C GLY A 95 -10.21 4.09 -7.52
N ASP A 96 -10.45 3.53 -6.35
CA ASP A 96 -11.10 4.25 -5.25
C ASP A 96 -10.11 5.24 -4.62
N VAL A 97 -10.47 6.51 -4.60
CA VAL A 97 -9.65 7.58 -3.99
C VAL A 97 -9.72 7.47 -2.48
N GLU A 98 -8.57 7.61 -1.84
CA GLU A 98 -8.42 7.61 -0.38
C GLU A 98 -8.13 9.03 0.13
N ILE A 99 -8.81 9.41 1.21
CA ILE A 99 -8.56 10.64 1.96
C ILE A 99 -8.28 10.23 3.40
N GLY A 100 -7.19 10.73 3.94
CA GLY A 100 -6.80 10.35 5.30
C GLY A 100 -6.01 11.42 6.03
N MET A 101 -5.66 11.07 7.25
CA MET A 101 -4.88 11.88 8.17
C MET A 101 -3.81 11.01 8.82
N LYS A 102 -2.63 11.55 9.07
CA LYS A 102 -1.63 10.96 9.97
C LYS A 102 -1.49 11.90 11.18
N TRP A 103 -1.64 11.36 12.38
CA TRP A 103 -1.51 12.09 13.63
C TRP A 103 -0.47 11.42 14.52
N ARG A 104 0.71 12.05 14.67
CA ARG A 104 1.76 11.63 15.58
C ARG A 104 1.43 12.13 16.99
N PHE A 105 0.87 11.25 17.82
CA PHE A 105 0.39 11.61 19.16
C PHE A 105 1.41 11.33 20.28
N VAL A 106 2.43 10.48 20.01
CA VAL A 106 3.56 10.26 20.93
C VAL A 106 4.88 10.47 20.19
N GLU A 107 5.79 11.19 20.84
CA GLU A 107 7.18 11.33 20.44
C GLU A 107 8.01 11.47 21.72
N ARG A 108 8.79 10.44 22.06
CA ARG A 108 9.60 10.38 23.28
C ARG A 108 10.94 9.71 23.00
N GLY A 109 12.01 10.53 22.90
CA GLY A 109 13.33 10.04 22.56
C GLY A 109 13.33 9.28 21.24
N PRO A 110 13.77 8.01 21.22
CA PRO A 110 13.80 7.24 19.98
C PRO A 110 12.44 6.67 19.55
N LEU A 111 11.41 6.76 20.42
CA LEU A 111 10.11 6.14 20.18
C LEU A 111 9.06 7.16 19.77
N SER A 112 8.28 6.80 18.75
CA SER A 112 7.12 7.58 18.31
C SER A 112 5.96 6.69 17.92
N LEU A 113 4.73 7.21 18.10
CA LEU A 113 3.48 6.57 17.74
C LEU A 113 2.60 7.54 16.95
N ALA A 114 1.97 7.03 15.88
CA ALA A 114 0.99 7.77 15.11
C ALA A 114 -0.24 6.93 14.80
N LEU A 115 -1.36 7.60 14.58
CA LEU A 115 -2.61 7.01 14.09
C LEU A 115 -2.90 7.56 12.70
N LYS A 116 -3.23 6.66 11.75
CA LYS A 116 -3.55 7.00 10.36
C LYS A 116 -4.96 6.53 10.01
N PRO A 117 -6.01 7.31 10.35
CA PRO A 117 -7.37 7.05 9.89
C PRO A 117 -7.53 7.44 8.42
N LYS A 118 -8.44 6.74 7.72
CA LYS A 118 -8.74 6.94 6.31
C LYS A 118 -10.18 6.67 5.94
N VAL A 119 -10.62 7.30 4.87
CA VAL A 119 -11.89 7.02 4.17
C VAL A 119 -11.56 6.75 2.72
N THR A 120 -12.12 5.66 2.18
CA THR A 120 -12.01 5.31 0.76
C THR A 120 -13.31 5.64 0.06
N MET A 121 -13.24 6.45 -0.98
CA MET A 121 -14.39 6.93 -1.76
C MET A 121 -14.57 6.03 -2.97
N PRO A 122 -15.82 5.59 -3.31
CA PRO A 122 -16.08 4.68 -4.42
C PRO A 122 -16.02 5.40 -5.78
N THR A 123 -14.84 5.90 -6.14
CA THR A 123 -14.60 6.63 -7.40
C THR A 123 -14.22 5.70 -8.54
N GLY A 124 -13.71 4.51 -8.21
CA GLY A 124 -13.38 3.47 -9.19
C GLY A 124 -14.62 2.80 -9.78
N ASN A 125 -14.49 2.26 -10.98
CA ASN A 125 -15.57 1.51 -11.62
C ASN A 125 -15.62 0.08 -11.07
N ASP A 126 -16.57 -0.19 -10.17
CA ASP A 126 -16.74 -1.50 -9.54
C ASP A 126 -17.14 -2.60 -10.52
N GLY A 127 -17.89 -2.28 -11.57
CA GLY A 127 -18.24 -3.23 -12.65
C GLY A 127 -17.03 -3.69 -13.47
N ARG A 128 -15.94 -2.93 -13.47
CA ARG A 128 -14.67 -3.27 -14.13
C ARG A 128 -13.60 -3.74 -13.14
N GLY A 129 -13.95 -3.94 -11.87
CA GLY A 129 -13.01 -4.34 -10.83
C GLY A 129 -12.01 -3.25 -10.41
N LEU A 130 -12.28 -1.97 -10.70
CA LEU A 130 -11.40 -0.85 -10.36
C LEU A 130 -11.76 -0.17 -9.03
N GLY A 131 -12.81 -0.64 -8.36
CA GLY A 131 -13.25 -0.10 -7.09
C GLY A 131 -14.24 -1.02 -6.38
N THR A 132 -14.55 -0.70 -5.12
CA THR A 132 -15.46 -1.49 -4.27
C THR A 132 -16.94 -1.13 -4.47
N GLY A 133 -17.22 0.02 -5.10
CA GLY A 133 -18.57 0.57 -5.26
C GLY A 133 -19.24 1.02 -3.96
N ARG A 134 -18.48 1.10 -2.86
CA ARG A 134 -18.95 1.48 -1.52
C ARG A 134 -17.91 2.32 -0.80
N VAL A 135 -18.36 3.18 0.11
CA VAL A 135 -17.45 3.93 0.99
C VAL A 135 -16.83 2.96 2.00
N GLY A 136 -15.50 2.97 2.06
CA GLY A 136 -14.71 2.22 3.04
C GLY A 136 -14.16 3.15 4.12
N THR A 137 -13.80 2.59 5.27
CA THR A 137 -13.11 3.29 6.36
C THR A 137 -12.03 2.41 6.94
N GLY A 138 -10.99 3.01 7.51
CA GLY A 138 -9.92 2.26 8.16
C GLY A 138 -9.09 3.13 9.09
N ALA A 139 -8.25 2.48 9.87
CA ALA A 139 -7.23 3.14 10.66
C ALA A 139 -6.03 2.21 10.85
N THR A 140 -4.83 2.78 10.85
CA THR A 140 -3.57 2.08 11.11
C THR A 140 -2.86 2.74 12.28
N LEU A 141 -2.49 1.95 13.27
CA LEU A 141 -1.57 2.35 14.32
C LEU A 141 -0.14 2.14 13.80
N LEU A 142 0.68 3.17 13.87
CA LEU A 142 2.07 3.21 13.46
C LEU A 142 2.95 3.35 14.68
N ALA A 143 4.02 2.57 14.75
CA ALA A 143 5.04 2.67 15.77
C ALA A 143 6.41 2.71 15.10
N GLN A 144 7.29 3.59 15.60
CA GLN A 144 8.66 3.72 15.10
C GLN A 144 9.64 3.82 16.26
N ALA A 145 10.79 3.19 16.08
CA ALA A 145 11.93 3.29 17.00
C ALA A 145 13.21 3.59 16.21
N ASP A 146 13.84 4.73 16.49
CA ASP A 146 15.09 5.14 15.85
C ASP A 146 16.28 4.78 16.75
N VAL A 147 17.14 3.86 16.29
CA VAL A 147 18.30 3.35 17.05
C VAL A 147 19.54 3.41 16.18
N ALA A 148 20.45 4.31 16.50
CA ALA A 148 21.69 4.54 15.74
C ALA A 148 21.41 4.83 14.25
N ARG A 149 21.71 3.89 13.36
CA ARG A 149 21.47 4.02 11.92
C ARG A 149 20.22 3.30 11.43
N PHE A 150 19.44 2.72 12.36
CA PHE A 150 18.24 1.98 12.04
C PHE A 150 16.98 2.74 12.45
N SER A 151 15.99 2.72 11.58
CA SER A 151 14.59 3.02 11.90
C SER A 151 13.81 1.72 11.81
N LEU A 152 13.19 1.32 12.92
CA LEU A 152 12.36 0.12 13.01
C LEU A 152 10.90 0.54 13.04
N LEU A 153 10.09 -0.01 12.17
CA LEU A 153 8.67 0.30 12.01
C LEU A 153 7.83 -0.92 12.36
N ALA A 154 6.66 -0.70 12.94
CA ALA A 154 5.65 -1.72 13.15
C ALA A 154 4.25 -1.10 12.98
N ASN A 155 3.42 -1.72 12.15
CA ASN A 155 2.10 -1.22 11.81
C ASN A 155 1.03 -2.28 12.09
N ALA A 156 -0.13 -1.82 12.58
CA ALA A 156 -1.31 -2.65 12.77
C ALA A 156 -2.55 -1.89 12.29
N GLY A 157 -3.19 -2.39 11.26
CA GLY A 157 -4.33 -1.77 10.59
C GLY A 157 -5.61 -2.58 10.69
N LEU A 158 -6.73 -1.87 10.75
CA LEU A 158 -8.08 -2.40 10.60
C LEU A 158 -8.83 -1.56 9.57
N ALA A 159 -9.56 -2.22 8.68
CA ALA A 159 -10.40 -1.55 7.71
C ALA A 159 -11.78 -2.23 7.62
N TYR A 160 -12.80 -1.44 7.41
CA TYR A 160 -14.12 -1.87 7.01
C TYR A 160 -14.35 -1.42 5.57
N GLN A 161 -14.35 -2.39 4.64
CA GLN A 161 -14.42 -2.18 3.21
C GLN A 161 -15.64 -2.92 2.63
N PRO A 162 -16.85 -2.37 2.79
CA PRO A 162 -18.00 -2.93 2.12
C PRO A 162 -17.78 -2.90 0.61
N ASN A 163 -18.18 -3.96 -0.06
CA ASN A 163 -17.98 -4.14 -1.50
C ASN A 163 -19.23 -4.76 -2.13
N ARG A 164 -19.27 -4.78 -3.46
CA ARG A 164 -20.33 -5.41 -4.25
C ARG A 164 -19.93 -6.79 -4.76
N GLN A 165 -18.70 -7.19 -4.58
CA GLN A 165 -18.13 -8.46 -5.05
C GLN A 165 -18.47 -9.64 -4.12
N GLY A 166 -18.83 -9.37 -2.87
CA GLY A 166 -19.15 -10.40 -1.87
C GLY A 166 -17.96 -10.80 -0.99
N ASP A 167 -16.87 -10.06 -1.07
CA ASP A 167 -15.67 -10.28 -0.26
C ASP A 167 -15.91 -9.95 1.22
N LEU A 168 -15.03 -10.44 2.09
CA LEU A 168 -15.00 -10.09 3.51
C LEU A 168 -14.82 -8.60 3.69
N ARG A 169 -15.70 -7.99 4.48
CA ARG A 169 -15.73 -6.53 4.66
C ARG A 169 -14.76 -6.02 5.72
N SER A 170 -14.40 -6.84 6.69
CA SER A 170 -13.48 -6.47 7.75
C SER A 170 -12.11 -7.07 7.46
N VAL A 171 -11.12 -6.22 7.25
CA VAL A 171 -9.75 -6.61 6.91
C VAL A 171 -8.80 -6.07 7.96
N TRP A 172 -7.89 -6.91 8.43
CA TRP A 172 -6.77 -6.49 9.25
C TRP A 172 -5.46 -6.68 8.49
N ALA A 173 -4.46 -5.89 8.82
CA ALA A 173 -3.09 -6.07 8.34
C ALA A 173 -2.09 -5.73 9.43
N VAL A 174 -0.96 -6.43 9.41
CA VAL A 174 0.19 -6.14 10.25
C VAL A 174 1.45 -6.17 9.41
N SER A 175 2.38 -5.28 9.69
CA SER A 175 3.69 -5.29 9.02
C SER A 175 4.78 -4.75 9.94
N ALA A 176 6.03 -5.07 9.61
CA ALA A 176 7.19 -4.57 10.29
C ALA A 176 8.33 -4.34 9.30
N ALA A 177 9.02 -3.21 9.43
CA ALA A 177 10.11 -2.85 8.54
C ALA A 177 11.34 -2.39 9.32
N ALA A 178 12.49 -2.50 8.65
CA ALA A 178 13.75 -1.94 9.09
C ALA A 178 14.36 -1.13 7.95
N LEU A 179 14.72 0.12 8.24
CA LEU A 179 15.46 0.99 7.35
C LEU A 179 16.87 1.16 7.92
N TYR A 180 17.88 0.98 7.09
CA TYR A 180 19.27 1.15 7.45
C TYR A 180 19.89 2.31 6.67
N LYS A 181 20.26 3.37 7.38
CA LYS A 181 20.94 4.54 6.81
C LYS A 181 22.40 4.21 6.51
N ALA A 182 22.68 3.76 5.29
CA ALA A 182 24.03 3.41 4.84
C ALA A 182 24.90 4.66 4.67
N THR A 183 24.33 5.72 4.08
CA THR A 183 24.95 7.05 3.93
C THR A 183 23.90 8.14 4.18
N ASP A 184 24.28 9.42 4.07
CA ASP A 184 23.31 10.53 4.15
C ASP A 184 22.34 10.59 2.97
N LYS A 185 22.61 9.82 1.90
CA LYS A 185 21.79 9.80 0.68
C LYS A 185 21.25 8.43 0.31
N LEU A 186 21.63 7.37 1.03
CA LEU A 186 21.24 6.01 0.69
C LEU A 186 20.77 5.27 1.93
N GLN A 187 19.56 4.73 1.85
CA GLN A 187 18.98 3.82 2.83
C GLN A 187 18.66 2.49 2.16
N PHE A 188 18.96 1.39 2.82
CA PHE A 188 18.44 0.07 2.48
C PHE A 188 17.22 -0.20 3.35
N VAL A 189 16.23 -0.88 2.77
CA VAL A 189 14.96 -1.14 3.43
C VAL A 189 14.57 -2.61 3.31
N ALA A 190 13.95 -3.13 4.35
CA ALA A 190 13.33 -4.45 4.36
C ALA A 190 11.99 -4.36 5.08
N ASP A 191 10.98 -5.07 4.57
CA ASP A 191 9.63 -5.09 5.13
C ASP A 191 9.06 -6.50 5.07
N ILE A 192 8.25 -6.86 6.04
CA ILE A 192 7.47 -8.10 6.07
C ILE A 192 6.05 -7.78 6.51
N GLY A 193 5.07 -8.40 5.86
CA GLY A 193 3.68 -8.14 6.18
C GLY A 193 2.78 -9.34 5.97
N LEU A 194 1.64 -9.27 6.66
CA LEU A 194 0.57 -10.24 6.64
C LEU A 194 -0.77 -9.50 6.72
N SER A 195 -1.74 -9.88 5.91
CA SER A 195 -3.08 -9.31 5.97
C SER A 195 -4.15 -10.38 5.88
N ARG A 196 -5.37 -10.07 6.33
CA ARG A 196 -6.50 -10.97 6.16
C ARG A 196 -6.82 -11.13 4.68
N ASN A 197 -7.00 -12.39 4.26
CA ASN A 197 -7.54 -12.65 2.93
C ASN A 197 -8.99 -12.17 2.84
N THR A 198 -9.34 -11.45 1.79
CA THR A 198 -10.70 -10.95 1.56
C THR A 198 -11.63 -12.02 0.99
N GLU A 199 -11.08 -13.03 0.35
CA GLU A 199 -11.85 -14.19 -0.10
C GLU A 199 -12.18 -15.10 1.08
N SER A 200 -13.47 -15.34 1.32
CA SER A 200 -13.95 -16.11 2.48
C SER A 200 -13.57 -17.60 2.44
N THR A 201 -13.28 -18.12 1.27
CA THR A 201 -12.92 -19.54 1.01
C THR A 201 -11.41 -19.77 0.97
N ALA A 202 -10.61 -18.72 1.07
CA ALA A 202 -9.15 -18.83 1.01
C ALA A 202 -8.58 -19.61 2.20
N GLY A 203 -7.65 -20.53 1.90
CA GLY A 203 -7.03 -21.39 2.91
C GLY A 203 -5.96 -20.73 3.79
N ALA A 204 -5.46 -19.54 3.38
CA ALA A 204 -4.41 -18.82 4.09
C ALA A 204 -4.53 -17.31 3.89
N ASN A 205 -3.81 -16.56 4.70
CA ASN A 205 -3.67 -15.11 4.60
C ASN A 205 -2.48 -14.73 3.72
N PRO A 206 -2.60 -13.71 2.83
CA PRO A 206 -1.47 -13.23 2.03
C PRO A 206 -0.34 -12.68 2.91
N ALA A 207 0.87 -13.11 2.61
CA ALA A 207 2.08 -12.71 3.31
C ALA A 207 3.21 -12.40 2.31
N PHE A 208 4.03 -11.40 2.61
CA PHE A 208 5.08 -10.94 1.72
C PHE A 208 6.35 -10.52 2.48
N VAL A 209 7.45 -10.44 1.75
CA VAL A 209 8.67 -9.75 2.16
C VAL A 209 9.09 -8.78 1.05
N ILE A 210 9.62 -7.63 1.44
CA ILE A 210 10.18 -6.61 0.52
C ILE A 210 11.64 -6.36 0.90
N ALA A 211 12.48 -6.16 -0.11
CA ALA A 211 13.79 -5.60 0.02
C ALA A 211 13.96 -4.47 -1.00
N GLY A 212 14.61 -3.37 -0.62
CA GLY A 212 14.75 -2.23 -1.49
C GLY A 212 15.76 -1.21 -1.02
N ALA A 213 15.80 -0.09 -1.72
CA ALA A 213 16.65 1.04 -1.41
C ALA A 213 15.95 2.36 -1.72
N ILE A 214 16.25 3.38 -0.93
CA ILE A 214 15.82 4.77 -1.13
C ILE A 214 17.08 5.61 -1.32
N TYR A 215 17.14 6.35 -2.42
CA TYR A 215 18.22 7.27 -2.74
C TYR A 215 17.72 8.71 -2.72
N SER A 216 18.29 9.55 -1.86
CA SER A 216 17.94 10.96 -1.65
C SER A 216 19.03 11.86 -2.26
N PRO A 217 19.02 12.15 -3.57
CA PRO A 217 20.00 13.03 -4.21
C PRO A 217 19.95 14.46 -3.66
N ARG A 218 18.77 14.88 -3.20
CA ARG A 218 18.50 16.17 -2.59
C ARG A 218 17.57 15.99 -1.38
N ARG A 219 17.56 16.94 -0.44
CA ARG A 219 16.66 16.88 0.75
C ARG A 219 15.18 16.91 0.39
N TRP A 220 14.84 17.41 -0.77
CA TRP A 220 13.48 17.53 -1.27
C TRP A 220 13.08 16.40 -2.23
N LEU A 221 14.00 15.48 -2.59
CA LEU A 221 13.77 14.45 -3.60
C LEU A 221 14.29 13.10 -3.13
N ASP A 222 13.40 12.09 -3.10
CA ASP A 222 13.76 10.69 -2.97
C ASP A 222 13.38 9.93 -4.23
N LEU A 223 14.22 8.98 -4.58
CA LEU A 223 13.99 7.95 -5.61
C LEU A 223 14.12 6.60 -4.92
N ASP A 224 13.22 5.69 -5.22
CA ASP A 224 13.24 4.38 -4.60
C ASP A 224 13.04 3.26 -5.60
N LEU A 225 13.53 2.08 -5.21
CA LEU A 225 13.37 0.82 -5.92
C LEU A 225 13.21 -0.31 -4.91
N GLY A 226 12.27 -1.20 -5.17
CA GLY A 226 12.01 -2.35 -4.32
C GLY A 226 11.62 -3.59 -5.10
N TYR A 227 11.76 -4.71 -4.42
CA TYR A 227 11.33 -6.01 -4.88
C TYR A 227 10.55 -6.69 -3.77
N ARG A 228 9.30 -7.10 -4.10
CA ARG A 228 8.43 -7.87 -3.22
C ARG A 228 8.41 -9.32 -3.64
N HIS A 229 8.52 -10.20 -2.66
CA HIS A 229 8.31 -11.63 -2.82
C HIS A 229 7.15 -12.11 -1.96
N GLY A 230 6.21 -12.83 -2.58
CA GLY A 230 5.12 -13.48 -1.87
C GLY A 230 5.59 -14.71 -1.12
N LEU A 231 5.20 -14.84 0.14
CA LEU A 231 5.59 -15.95 1.01
C LEU A 231 4.65 -17.15 0.92
N ASN A 232 3.51 -16.99 0.25
CA ASN A 232 2.54 -18.05 -0.01
C ASN A 232 1.74 -17.80 -1.29
N ASP A 233 0.90 -18.76 -1.70
CA ASP A 233 0.14 -18.73 -2.94
C ASP A 233 -1.07 -17.76 -2.91
N GLN A 234 -1.31 -17.10 -1.76
CA GLN A 234 -2.40 -16.14 -1.59
C GLN A 234 -2.01 -14.70 -1.96
N THR A 235 -0.78 -14.50 -2.36
CA THR A 235 -0.28 -13.20 -2.84
C THR A 235 0.47 -13.37 -4.16
N TYR A 236 0.81 -12.27 -4.79
CA TYR A 236 1.62 -12.27 -5.99
C TYR A 236 3.02 -12.82 -5.71
N ARG A 237 3.55 -13.60 -6.63
CA ARG A 237 4.86 -14.24 -6.44
C ARG A 237 6.00 -13.24 -6.41
N HIS A 238 5.98 -12.30 -7.34
CA HIS A 238 7.02 -11.30 -7.52
C HIS A 238 6.43 -9.96 -7.95
N SER A 239 6.93 -8.88 -7.37
CA SER A 239 6.64 -7.54 -7.85
C SER A 239 7.90 -6.69 -7.87
N VAL A 240 8.02 -5.83 -8.86
CA VAL A 240 9.02 -4.77 -8.93
C VAL A 240 8.34 -3.45 -8.66
N MET A 241 8.92 -2.65 -7.79
CA MET A 241 8.36 -1.41 -7.30
C MET A 241 9.35 -0.27 -7.52
N GLY A 242 8.85 0.91 -7.85
CA GLY A 242 9.68 2.10 -7.99
C GLY A 242 8.87 3.38 -7.77
N GLY A 243 9.50 4.41 -7.22
CA GLY A 243 8.81 5.63 -6.89
C GLY A 243 9.68 6.87 -6.86
N VAL A 244 9.00 7.99 -6.78
CA VAL A 244 9.58 9.31 -6.59
C VAL A 244 8.78 10.08 -5.56
N THR A 245 9.48 10.71 -4.60
CA THR A 245 8.88 11.58 -3.58
C THR A 245 9.53 12.94 -3.66
N ALA A 246 8.71 13.99 -3.78
CA ALA A 246 9.13 15.39 -3.78
C ALA A 246 8.51 16.14 -2.60
N ARG A 247 9.30 17.04 -1.94
CA ARG A 247 8.87 17.81 -0.76
C ARG A 247 9.21 19.27 -0.93
N TRP A 248 8.32 20.20 -0.47
CA TRP A 248 8.53 21.66 -0.51
C TRP A 248 7.74 22.40 0.57
#